data_e3613ec8e72c50d34e208c23b4f1ae57
#
_entry.id   e3613ec8e72c50d34e208c23b4f1ae57
#
_cell.length_a   1.000
_cell.length_b   1.000
_cell.length_c   1.000
_cell.angle_alpha   90.00
_cell.angle_beta   90.00
_cell.angle_gamma   90.00
#
_symmetry.space_group_name_H-M   'P 1'
#
loop_
_entity.id
_entity.type
_entity.pdbx_description
1 polymer ?
#
loop_
_entity_poly.entity_id
_entity_poly.type
_entity_poly.pdbx_seq_one_letter_code
_entity_poly.pdbx_strand_id
1 'polypeptide(L)'
;INSILYMIDGLCFDADFIEYIMDACIKDGFNSLSSIEKRAVEYAKKDINSIEEAKADKKFREGISKSIYKIFGQAPTVPVRKEIAYIAKWTDTYGFTDEIIIEACNRTMAHMHSGNLFNYTDGILTRWYTNNVKDMSDIEKLDKLHSEEMSKTFQKNIPFANAKFSKTPKAAPK
;
A
#
# COMPACT_ATOMS: atom_id res chain seq x y z
N ILE A 1 -26.71 3.83 30.48
CA ILE A 1 -26.09 5.10 30.02
C ILE A 1 -26.44 5.21 28.57
N ASN A 2 -26.99 6.37 28.21
CA ASN A 2 -27.49 6.64 26.89
C ASN A 2 -26.32 6.72 25.90
N SER A 3 -26.27 5.86 24.88
CA SER A 3 -25.21 5.82 23.87
C SER A 3 -24.97 7.18 23.21
N ILE A 4 -26.00 8.00 23.07
CA ILE A 4 -25.88 9.35 22.51
C ILE A 4 -25.09 10.26 23.47
N LEU A 5 -25.36 10.22 24.78
CA LEU A 5 -24.58 10.99 25.77
C LEU A 5 -23.12 10.56 25.79
N TYR A 6 -22.85 9.25 25.61
CA TYR A 6 -21.48 8.79 25.50
C TYR A 6 -20.76 9.34 24.25
N MET A 7 -21.48 9.47 23.12
CA MET A 7 -20.88 10.06 21.91
C MET A 7 -20.61 11.57 22.07
N ILE A 8 -21.46 12.28 22.78
CA ILE A 8 -21.29 13.73 23.05
C ILE A 8 -20.19 13.95 24.11
N ASP A 9 -20.37 13.37 25.31
CA ASP A 9 -19.53 13.68 26.47
C ASP A 9 -18.25 12.87 26.52
N GLY A 10 -18.29 11.60 26.01
CA GLY A 10 -17.16 10.67 26.05
C GLY A 10 -16.28 10.73 24.80
N LEU A 11 -16.87 10.92 23.62
CA LEU A 11 -16.13 11.00 22.36
C LEU A 11 -15.98 12.42 21.83
N CYS A 12 -16.62 13.41 22.48
CA CYS A 12 -16.60 14.84 22.12
C CYS A 12 -17.06 15.11 20.67
N PHE A 13 -18.04 14.34 20.18
CA PHE A 13 -18.61 14.54 18.86
C PHE A 13 -19.72 15.57 18.91
N ASP A 14 -19.79 16.43 17.88
CA ASP A 14 -20.91 17.34 17.74
C ASP A 14 -22.21 16.64 17.29
N ALA A 15 -23.34 17.31 17.43
CA ALA A 15 -24.65 16.75 17.12
C ALA A 15 -24.78 16.38 15.62
N ASP A 16 -24.28 17.24 14.74
CA ASP A 16 -24.36 17.06 13.29
C ASP A 16 -23.56 15.82 12.85
N PHE A 17 -22.40 15.61 13.46
CA PHE A 17 -21.58 14.43 13.16
C PHE A 17 -22.23 13.15 13.69
N ILE A 18 -22.86 13.18 14.86
CA ILE A 18 -23.61 12.03 15.40
C ILE A 18 -24.79 11.68 14.49
N GLU A 19 -25.56 12.69 14.03
CA GLU A 19 -26.65 12.50 13.08
C GLU A 19 -26.14 11.84 11.78
N TYR A 20 -25.04 12.32 11.25
CA TYR A 20 -24.39 11.72 10.07
C TYR A 20 -24.02 10.25 10.31
N ILE A 21 -23.45 9.91 11.47
CA ILE A 21 -23.08 8.52 11.81
C ILE A 21 -24.33 7.63 11.85
N MET A 22 -25.42 8.13 12.46
CA MET A 22 -26.70 7.42 12.52
C MET A 22 -27.26 7.16 11.12
N ASP A 23 -27.35 8.18 10.29
CA ASP A 23 -27.81 8.10 8.92
C ASP A 23 -26.97 7.12 8.06
N ALA A 24 -25.66 7.22 8.17
CA ALA A 24 -24.74 6.34 7.47
C ALA A 24 -24.93 4.88 7.90
N CYS A 25 -25.09 4.61 9.20
CA CYS A 25 -25.37 3.27 9.71
C CYS A 25 -26.69 2.71 9.19
N ILE A 26 -27.76 3.52 9.21
CA ILE A 26 -29.09 3.12 8.71
C ILE A 26 -29.02 2.78 7.22
N LYS A 27 -28.37 3.60 6.42
CA LYS A 27 -28.17 3.34 4.97
C LYS A 27 -27.38 2.07 4.69
N ASP A 28 -26.42 1.74 5.55
CA ASP A 28 -25.63 0.51 5.48
C ASP A 28 -26.37 -0.72 6.07
N GLY A 29 -27.62 -0.55 6.57
CA GLY A 29 -28.46 -1.62 7.14
C GLY A 29 -28.22 -1.90 8.63
N PHE A 30 -27.45 -1.07 9.32
CA PHE A 30 -27.12 -1.22 10.75
C PHE A 30 -28.03 -0.32 11.62
N ASN A 31 -29.21 -0.81 12.00
CA ASN A 31 -30.25 -0.02 12.67
C ASN A 31 -30.20 -0.08 14.21
N SER A 32 -29.20 -0.76 14.81
CA SER A 32 -29.10 -0.86 16.26
C SER A 32 -28.22 0.24 16.86
N LEU A 33 -28.62 0.76 18.03
CA LEU A 33 -27.80 1.73 18.77
C LEU A 33 -26.39 1.20 19.06
N SER A 34 -26.26 -0.10 19.33
CA SER A 34 -24.96 -0.73 19.54
C SER A 34 -24.06 -0.70 18.29
N SER A 35 -24.65 -0.81 17.10
CA SER A 35 -23.90 -0.69 15.84
C SER A 35 -23.45 0.73 15.57
N ILE A 36 -24.30 1.70 15.87
CA ILE A 36 -24.00 3.14 15.76
C ILE A 36 -22.88 3.52 16.74
N GLU A 37 -22.97 3.08 17.99
CA GLU A 37 -21.93 3.32 19.00
C GLU A 37 -20.58 2.70 18.59
N LYS A 38 -20.59 1.47 18.08
CA LYS A 38 -19.37 0.84 17.56
C LYS A 38 -18.75 1.68 16.43
N ARG A 39 -19.55 2.17 15.49
CA ARG A 39 -19.07 3.04 14.41
C ARG A 39 -18.48 4.34 14.93
N ALA A 40 -19.14 4.97 15.92
CA ALA A 40 -18.65 6.17 16.57
C ALA A 40 -17.30 5.95 17.26
N VAL A 41 -17.17 4.84 18.02
CA VAL A 41 -15.89 4.45 18.63
C VAL A 41 -14.79 4.17 17.59
N GLU A 42 -15.13 3.58 16.45
CA GLU A 42 -14.18 3.38 15.36
C GLU A 42 -13.68 4.70 14.78
N TYR A 43 -14.57 5.68 14.59
CA TYR A 43 -14.18 7.01 14.13
C TYR A 43 -13.29 7.72 15.17
N ALA A 44 -13.65 7.68 16.45
CA ALA A 44 -12.83 8.25 17.51
C ALA A 44 -11.43 7.64 17.57
N LYS A 45 -11.29 6.32 17.39
CA LYS A 45 -9.99 5.64 17.32
C LYS A 45 -9.12 6.09 16.14
N LYS A 46 -9.74 6.60 15.08
CA LYS A 46 -9.09 7.11 13.89
C LYS A 46 -8.87 8.61 13.90
N ASP A 47 -9.23 9.29 14.97
CA ASP A 47 -9.29 10.76 15.08
C ASP A 47 -10.18 11.40 13.99
N ILE A 48 -11.23 10.72 13.55
CA ILE A 48 -12.23 11.24 12.61
C ILE A 48 -13.30 11.93 13.42
N ASN A 49 -13.40 13.26 13.29
CA ASN A 49 -14.27 14.10 14.11
C ASN A 49 -15.22 14.97 13.27
N SER A 50 -15.19 14.83 11.95
CA SER A 50 -16.00 15.61 11.02
C SER A 50 -16.68 14.75 9.96
N ILE A 51 -17.76 15.29 9.39
CA ILE A 51 -18.50 14.65 8.28
C ILE A 51 -17.61 14.48 7.06
N GLU A 52 -16.76 15.46 6.77
CA GLU A 52 -15.84 15.44 5.63
C GLU A 52 -14.82 14.31 5.75
N GLU A 53 -14.22 14.16 6.93
CA GLU A 53 -13.29 13.08 7.22
C GLU A 53 -13.95 11.70 7.15
N ALA A 54 -15.17 11.58 7.67
CA ALA A 54 -15.93 10.32 7.58
C ALA A 54 -16.31 9.96 6.14
N LYS A 55 -16.66 10.92 5.31
CA LYS A 55 -16.90 10.72 3.87
C LYS A 55 -15.62 10.31 3.14
N ALA A 56 -14.48 10.93 3.47
CA ALA A 56 -13.18 10.58 2.90
C ALA A 56 -12.78 9.15 3.30
N ASP A 57 -12.95 8.76 4.58
CA ASP A 57 -12.72 7.41 5.07
C ASP A 57 -13.62 6.37 4.38
N LYS A 58 -14.89 6.71 4.13
CA LYS A 58 -15.81 5.84 3.39
C LYS A 58 -15.37 5.66 1.93
N LYS A 59 -15.10 6.75 1.22
CA LYS A 59 -14.62 6.74 -0.17
C LYS A 59 -13.32 5.96 -0.29
N PHE A 60 -12.42 6.17 0.66
CA PHE A 60 -11.16 5.47 0.76
C PHE A 60 -11.36 3.93 0.91
N ARG A 61 -12.25 3.50 1.80
CA ARG A 61 -12.55 2.08 2.01
C ARG A 61 -13.18 1.41 0.78
N GLU A 62 -13.97 2.14 0.03
CA GLU A 62 -14.66 1.62 -1.16
C GLU A 62 -13.76 1.57 -2.40
N GLY A 63 -12.68 2.32 -2.40
CA GLY A 63 -11.76 2.46 -3.53
C GLY A 63 -10.60 1.46 -3.55
N ILE A 64 -9.44 1.99 -3.86
CA ILE A 64 -8.20 1.23 -4.08
C ILE A 64 -7.78 0.37 -2.88
N SER A 65 -8.14 0.79 -1.64
CA SER A 65 -7.77 0.08 -0.43
C SER A 65 -8.24 -1.38 -0.43
N LYS A 66 -9.47 -1.67 -0.89
CA LYS A 66 -9.98 -3.04 -0.99
C LYS A 66 -9.10 -3.92 -1.89
N SER A 67 -8.65 -3.35 -3.00
CA SER A 67 -7.77 -4.03 -3.94
C SER A 67 -6.40 -4.29 -3.34
N ILE A 68 -5.83 -3.32 -2.63
CA ILE A 68 -4.55 -3.46 -1.95
C ILE A 68 -4.60 -4.57 -0.89
N TYR A 69 -5.59 -4.53 0.01
CA TYR A 69 -5.72 -5.56 1.05
C TYR A 69 -5.95 -6.95 0.47
N LYS A 70 -6.73 -7.06 -0.62
CA LYS A 70 -6.93 -8.32 -1.32
C LYS A 70 -5.62 -8.87 -1.88
N ILE A 71 -4.79 -8.02 -2.49
CA ILE A 71 -3.47 -8.40 -3.03
C ILE A 71 -2.55 -8.85 -1.89
N PHE A 72 -2.54 -8.13 -0.77
CA PHE A 72 -1.71 -8.48 0.39
C PHE A 72 -2.21 -9.69 1.18
N GLY A 73 -3.34 -10.32 0.75
CA GLY A 73 -3.93 -11.46 1.44
C GLY A 73 -4.45 -11.13 2.83
N GLN A 74 -4.68 -9.84 3.10
CA GLN A 74 -5.20 -9.36 4.37
C GLN A 74 -6.72 -9.21 4.26
N ALA A 75 -7.44 -9.68 5.30
CA ALA A 75 -8.86 -9.37 5.40
C ALA A 75 -9.02 -7.84 5.43
N PRO A 76 -10.08 -7.27 4.83
CA PRO A 76 -10.34 -5.84 4.90
C PRO A 76 -10.74 -5.47 6.33
N THR A 77 -9.75 -5.39 7.18
CA THR A 77 -9.83 -4.80 8.51
C THR A 77 -9.83 -3.28 8.37
N VAL A 78 -10.25 -2.60 9.42
CA VAL A 78 -10.16 -1.14 9.47
C VAL A 78 -8.72 -0.70 9.17
N PRO A 79 -8.46 0.09 8.11
CA PRO A 79 -7.11 0.51 7.79
C PRO A 79 -6.47 1.23 8.96
N VAL A 80 -5.23 0.91 9.26
CA VAL A 80 -4.46 1.62 10.28
C VAL A 80 -4.10 3.01 9.74
N ARG A 81 -4.09 4.04 10.60
CA ARG A 81 -3.79 5.44 10.22
C ARG A 81 -2.56 5.59 9.32
N LYS A 82 -1.51 4.79 9.56
CA LYS A 82 -0.31 4.78 8.70
C LYS A 82 -0.58 4.28 7.28
N GLU A 83 -1.42 3.29 7.12
CA GLU A 83 -1.77 2.72 5.81
C GLU A 83 -2.62 3.69 5.01
N ILE A 84 -3.54 4.39 5.68
CA ILE A 84 -4.32 5.49 5.09
C ILE A 84 -3.39 6.59 4.56
N ALA A 85 -2.40 6.99 5.36
CA ALA A 85 -1.44 8.00 4.97
C ALA A 85 -0.60 7.60 3.74
N TYR A 86 -0.21 6.31 3.64
CA TYR A 86 0.48 5.81 2.45
C TYR A 86 -0.38 5.92 1.20
N ILE A 87 -1.61 5.44 1.26
CA ILE A 87 -2.49 5.46 0.08
C ILE A 87 -2.82 6.90 -0.32
N ALA A 88 -3.14 7.78 0.62
CA ALA A 88 -3.34 9.20 0.34
C ALA A 88 -2.11 9.84 -0.33
N LYS A 89 -0.89 9.51 0.14
CA LYS A 89 0.35 9.94 -0.49
C LYS A 89 0.44 9.47 -1.94
N TRP A 90 0.11 8.21 -2.22
CA TRP A 90 0.21 7.63 -3.57
C TRP A 90 -0.81 8.19 -4.55
N THR A 91 -2.05 8.42 -4.06
CA THR A 91 -3.13 8.97 -4.89
C THR A 91 -3.06 10.49 -5.02
N ASP A 92 -2.89 11.21 -3.90
CA ASP A 92 -3.06 12.65 -3.86
C ASP A 92 -1.74 13.41 -4.09
N THR A 93 -0.63 12.91 -3.52
CA THR A 93 0.68 13.56 -3.67
C THR A 93 1.41 13.12 -4.92
N TYR A 94 1.42 11.81 -5.21
CA TYR A 94 2.10 11.28 -6.39
C TYR A 94 1.22 11.30 -7.65
N GLY A 95 -0.10 11.32 -7.48
CA GLY A 95 -1.07 11.33 -8.57
C GLY A 95 -1.11 10.02 -9.36
N PHE A 96 -0.72 8.89 -8.73
CA PHE A 96 -0.74 7.60 -9.39
C PHE A 96 -2.15 7.06 -9.56
N THR A 97 -2.38 6.42 -10.70
CA THR A 97 -3.61 5.68 -10.97
C THR A 97 -3.67 4.39 -10.16
N ASP A 98 -4.88 3.85 -9.99
CA ASP A 98 -5.09 2.57 -9.30
C ASP A 98 -4.25 1.45 -9.93
N GLU A 99 -4.09 1.44 -11.26
CA GLU A 99 -3.30 0.44 -11.99
C GLU A 99 -1.83 0.45 -11.57
N ILE A 100 -1.21 1.64 -11.47
CA ILE A 100 0.18 1.78 -11.04
C ILE A 100 0.35 1.33 -9.58
N ILE A 101 -0.59 1.70 -8.71
CA ILE A 101 -0.56 1.30 -7.30
C ILE A 101 -0.71 -0.21 -7.16
N ILE A 102 -1.64 -0.82 -7.89
CA ILE A 102 -1.86 -2.27 -7.92
C ILE A 102 -0.61 -3.00 -8.40
N GLU A 103 0.04 -2.52 -9.45
CA GLU A 103 1.29 -3.11 -9.96
C GLU A 103 2.41 -3.06 -8.90
N ALA A 104 2.56 -1.94 -8.18
CA ALA A 104 3.52 -1.85 -7.09
C ALA A 104 3.22 -2.84 -5.96
N CYS A 105 1.93 -3.04 -5.63
CA CYS A 105 1.50 -4.04 -4.64
C CYS A 105 1.79 -5.47 -5.11
N ASN A 106 1.55 -5.79 -6.38
CA ASN A 106 1.86 -7.09 -6.96
C ASN A 106 3.37 -7.37 -6.91
N ARG A 107 4.20 -6.37 -7.25
CA ARG A 107 5.66 -6.49 -7.13
C ARG A 107 6.12 -6.66 -5.69
N THR A 108 5.46 -6.00 -4.76
CA THR A 108 5.71 -6.19 -3.33
C THR A 108 5.48 -7.64 -2.94
N MET A 109 4.35 -8.24 -3.34
CA MET A 109 4.02 -9.64 -3.05
C MET A 109 4.92 -10.64 -3.74
N ALA A 110 5.49 -10.30 -4.90
CA ALA A 110 6.49 -11.14 -5.57
C ALA A 110 7.81 -11.24 -4.78
N HIS A 111 8.14 -10.23 -3.97
CA HIS A 111 9.38 -10.16 -3.20
C HIS A 111 9.20 -10.38 -1.71
N MET A 112 8.03 -10.06 -1.16
CA MET A 112 7.73 -10.14 0.26
C MET A 112 6.36 -10.76 0.49
N HIS A 113 6.29 -11.81 1.30
CA HIS A 113 5.03 -12.46 1.66
C HIS A 113 4.52 -12.06 3.07
N SER A 114 5.33 -11.33 3.83
CA SER A 114 5.00 -10.87 5.18
C SER A 114 5.84 -9.66 5.58
N GLY A 115 5.47 -9.00 6.66
CA GLY A 115 6.17 -7.82 7.17
C GLY A 115 5.47 -6.51 6.80
N ASN A 116 6.22 -5.43 6.71
CA ASN A 116 5.65 -4.10 6.42
C ASN A 116 5.47 -3.89 4.91
N LEU A 117 4.43 -4.52 4.33
CA LEU A 117 4.13 -4.49 2.90
C LEU A 117 3.89 -3.06 2.40
N PHE A 118 3.19 -2.22 3.17
CA PHE A 118 2.94 -0.83 2.80
C PHE A 118 4.23 -0.02 2.67
N ASN A 119 5.17 -0.19 3.59
CA ASN A 119 6.44 0.52 3.53
C ASN A 119 7.30 0.08 2.33
N TYR A 120 7.28 -1.22 2.00
CA TYR A 120 7.99 -1.72 0.83
C TYR A 120 7.37 -1.21 -0.47
N THR A 121 6.04 -1.23 -0.57
CA THR A 121 5.29 -0.65 -1.70
C THR A 121 5.56 0.84 -1.84
N ASP A 122 5.62 1.58 -0.72
CA ASP A 122 5.97 3.00 -0.74
C ASP A 122 7.37 3.24 -1.30
N GLY A 123 8.32 2.37 -1.01
CA GLY A 123 9.66 2.42 -1.60
C GLY A 123 9.64 2.27 -3.13
N ILE A 124 8.84 1.35 -3.66
CA ILE A 124 8.65 1.16 -5.10
C ILE A 124 8.03 2.41 -5.73
N LEU A 125 6.90 2.88 -5.17
CA LEU A 125 6.17 4.03 -5.69
C LEU A 125 6.97 5.33 -5.58
N THR A 126 7.72 5.53 -4.50
CA THR A 126 8.63 6.68 -4.36
C THR A 126 9.70 6.67 -5.46
N ARG A 127 10.27 5.50 -5.77
CA ARG A 127 11.23 5.35 -6.86
C ARG A 127 10.60 5.66 -8.21
N TRP A 128 9.39 5.20 -8.47
CA TRP A 128 8.68 5.50 -9.71
C TRP A 128 8.33 6.99 -9.84
N TYR A 129 7.90 7.62 -8.75
CA TYR A 129 7.65 9.05 -8.70
C TYR A 129 8.89 9.87 -9.02
N THR A 130 10.05 9.53 -8.43
CA THR A 130 11.33 10.20 -8.71
C THR A 130 11.82 10.01 -10.16
N ASN A 131 11.41 8.92 -10.81
CA ASN A 131 11.71 8.66 -12.22
C ASN A 131 10.61 9.16 -13.18
N ASN A 132 9.67 9.97 -12.70
CA ASN A 132 8.57 10.55 -13.49
C ASN A 132 7.69 9.52 -14.21
N VAL A 133 7.48 8.37 -13.63
CA VAL A 133 6.55 7.35 -14.13
C VAL A 133 5.13 7.91 -14.08
N LYS A 134 4.41 7.84 -15.20
CA LYS A 134 3.02 8.30 -15.34
C LYS A 134 2.07 7.19 -15.74
N ASP A 135 2.56 6.18 -16.43
CA ASP A 135 1.77 5.07 -16.94
C ASP A 135 2.56 3.74 -16.89
N MET A 136 1.88 2.65 -17.25
CA MET A 136 2.48 1.30 -17.26
C MET A 136 3.64 1.18 -18.25
N SER A 137 3.62 1.94 -19.35
CA SER A 137 4.70 1.89 -20.35
C SER A 137 6.01 2.48 -19.83
N ASP A 138 5.93 3.46 -18.93
CA ASP A 138 7.09 4.05 -18.29
C ASP A 138 7.73 3.07 -17.30
N ILE A 139 6.92 2.25 -16.61
CA ILE A 139 7.41 1.17 -15.75
C ILE A 139 8.21 0.17 -16.56
N GLU A 140 7.69 -0.26 -17.73
CA GLU A 140 8.38 -1.20 -18.60
C GLU A 140 9.72 -0.64 -19.13
N LYS A 141 9.76 0.66 -19.46
CA LYS A 141 11.01 1.32 -19.89
C LYS A 141 12.04 1.33 -18.74
N LEU A 142 11.58 1.68 -17.54
CA LEU A 142 12.43 1.71 -16.35
C LEU A 142 13.02 0.31 -16.03
N ASP A 143 12.20 -0.73 -16.16
CA ASP A 143 12.63 -2.12 -15.96
C ASP A 143 13.67 -2.56 -16.99
N LYS A 144 13.48 -2.21 -18.27
CA LYS A 144 14.46 -2.49 -19.33
C LYS A 144 15.80 -1.81 -19.05
N LEU A 145 15.78 -0.51 -18.71
CA LEU A 145 17.00 0.23 -18.36
C LEU A 145 17.72 -0.40 -17.17
N HIS A 146 17.00 -0.77 -16.13
CA HIS A 146 17.57 -1.42 -14.96
C HIS A 146 18.19 -2.79 -15.29
N SER A 147 17.53 -3.61 -16.13
CA SER A 147 18.04 -4.91 -16.55
C SER A 147 19.31 -4.78 -17.40
N GLU A 148 19.39 -3.76 -18.28
CA GLU A 148 20.57 -3.47 -19.09
C GLU A 148 21.75 -3.00 -18.23
N GLU A 149 21.52 -2.15 -17.24
CA GLU A 149 22.54 -1.70 -16.31
C GLU A 149 23.10 -2.85 -15.47
N MET A 150 22.23 -3.72 -14.95
CA MET A 150 22.63 -4.91 -14.21
C MET A 150 23.47 -5.85 -15.08
N SER A 151 23.10 -6.06 -16.35
CA SER A 151 23.83 -6.88 -17.29
C SER A 151 25.23 -6.31 -17.58
N LYS A 152 25.34 -5.00 -17.75
CA LYS A 152 26.64 -4.30 -17.95
C LYS A 152 27.53 -4.38 -16.72
N THR A 153 26.95 -4.27 -15.54
CA THR A 153 27.67 -4.37 -14.26
C THR A 153 28.17 -5.80 -14.02
N PHE A 154 27.36 -6.81 -14.38
CA PHE A 154 27.75 -8.21 -14.28
C PHE A 154 28.90 -8.56 -15.23
N GLN A 155 28.88 -8.02 -16.46
CA GLN A 155 29.98 -8.22 -17.43
C GLN A 155 31.30 -7.55 -16.99
N LYS A 156 31.25 -6.42 -16.27
CA LYS A 156 32.43 -5.74 -15.73
C LYS A 156 33.05 -6.46 -14.54
N ASN A 157 32.30 -7.24 -13.81
CA ASN A 157 32.71 -7.91 -12.58
C ASN A 157 33.09 -9.40 -12.77
N ILE A 158 33.22 -9.91 -14.01
CA ILE A 158 33.82 -11.21 -14.25
C ILE A 158 35.35 -11.02 -14.27
N PRO A 159 36.09 -11.43 -13.22
CA PRO A 159 37.52 -11.44 -13.28
C PRO A 159 37.92 -12.53 -14.31
N PHE A 160 38.88 -12.18 -15.11
CA PHE A 160 39.57 -13.03 -16.09
C PHE A 160 39.80 -14.47 -15.57
N ALA A 161 38.90 -15.38 -15.78
CA ALA A 161 39.10 -16.80 -15.58
C ALA A 161 39.24 -17.51 -16.94
N ASN A 162 40.14 -16.99 -17.80
CA ASN A 162 40.62 -17.69 -18.98
C ASN A 162 42.14 -17.54 -19.07
N ALA A 163 42.84 -18.04 -18.06
CA ALA A 163 44.27 -18.33 -18.14
C ALA A 163 44.45 -19.85 -18.31
N LYS A 164 44.55 -20.27 -19.57
CA LYS A 164 45.28 -21.40 -20.09
C LYS A 164 45.61 -22.54 -19.10
N PHE A 165 44.81 -23.58 -19.08
CA PHE A 165 45.30 -24.91 -18.76
C PHE A 165 45.66 -25.66 -20.06
N SER A 166 46.84 -25.32 -20.62
CA SER A 166 47.55 -26.16 -21.56
C SER A 166 48.80 -26.67 -20.86
N LYS A 167 48.69 -27.78 -20.16
CA LYS A 167 49.85 -28.65 -19.88
C LYS A 167 49.44 -30.09 -20.08
N THR A 168 49.75 -30.60 -21.28
CA THR A 168 49.91 -32.00 -21.56
C THR A 168 50.96 -32.61 -20.61
N PRO A 169 50.69 -33.76 -20.00
CA PRO A 169 51.76 -34.51 -19.35
C PRO A 169 52.57 -35.26 -20.43
N LYS A 170 53.86 -34.97 -20.44
CA LYS A 170 54.86 -35.66 -21.20
C LYS A 170 55.01 -37.10 -20.69
N ALA A 171 54.85 -38.06 -21.55
CA ALA A 171 55.15 -39.46 -21.29
C ALA A 171 56.62 -39.67 -20.87
N ALA A 172 56.87 -40.45 -19.83
CA ALA A 172 58.16 -40.91 -19.43
C ALA A 172 58.47 -42.28 -20.15
N PRO A 173 59.64 -42.46 -20.67
CA PRO A 173 60.04 -43.76 -21.27
C PRO A 173 60.65 -44.68 -20.20
N LYS A 174 60.31 -45.99 -20.34
CA LYS A 174 60.92 -47.19 -19.79
C LYS A 174 60.98 -47.41 -18.31
#